data_d1f8d5c50450ebbfbc21d0bc76d48bcb
#
_entry.id   d1f8d5c50450ebbfbc21d0bc76d48bcb
#
_cell.length_a   1.000
_cell.length_b   1.000
_cell.length_c   1.000
_cell.angle_alpha   90.00
_cell.angle_beta   90.00
_cell.angle_gamma   90.00
#
_symmetry.space_group_name_H-M   'P 1'
#
loop_
_entity.id
_entity.type
_entity.pdbx_description
1 polymer ?
#
loop_
_entity_poly.entity_id
_entity_poly.type
_entity_poly.pdbx_seq_one_letter_code
_entity_poly.pdbx_strand_id
1 'polypeptide(L)'
;MKKVVYIYAKMLAVAAMLFAAILCLAACAEEQSEPVIEIPMLTPGPTPTFVLEPAETGNDAVLPLQTPVPSEEPITGIQPSGTPDISGEKLIALTFDDGPYGEVTNRILDVVEAYRDQNVHVTFFALGSQVDKFPKTVLRAKELGCEIANHTYDHKNLTKIPTQEMISQVEDAADLVEQITGERPKLVRPPYGAKNDDVYATVKYPLILWNIDTLDWKTKDTDSTVASALGAGDGDIVLMHDLRPETAAAVEKIVPQLLEQGYKLVTVSEMFEAKGIELTMGKSYRKAK
;
A
#
# COMPACT_ATOMS: atom_id res chain seq x y z
N MET A 1 2.06 32.76 60.94
CA MET A 1 3.42 32.40 60.51
C MET A 1 3.60 30.97 60.08
N LYS A 2 3.08 29.94 60.75
CA LYS A 2 3.31 28.52 60.36
C LYS A 2 2.80 28.12 58.97
N LYS A 3 1.66 28.66 58.45
CA LYS A 3 1.14 28.37 57.11
C LYS A 3 2.00 28.93 55.96
N VAL A 4 2.59 30.09 56.14
CA VAL A 4 3.44 30.74 55.13
C VAL A 4 4.75 29.98 54.95
N VAL A 5 5.37 29.53 56.05
CA VAL A 5 6.61 28.72 56.02
C VAL A 5 6.37 27.37 55.31
N TYR A 6 5.21 26.76 55.52
CA TYR A 6 4.86 25.50 54.85
C TYR A 6 4.68 25.64 53.33
N ILE A 7 4.10 26.75 52.85
CA ILE A 7 3.96 27.04 51.44
C ILE A 7 5.32 27.28 50.77
N TYR A 8 6.19 28.05 51.41
CA TYR A 8 7.55 28.27 50.90
C TYR A 8 8.38 26.99 50.85
N ALA A 9 8.27 26.11 51.84
CA ALA A 9 8.97 24.82 51.84
C ALA A 9 8.48 23.90 50.67
N LYS A 10 7.18 23.90 50.38
CA LYS A 10 6.65 23.13 49.19
C LYS A 10 7.09 23.73 47.85
N MET A 11 7.14 25.06 47.74
CA MET A 11 7.62 25.70 46.50
C MET A 11 9.10 25.43 46.25
N LEU A 12 9.93 25.42 47.28
CA LEU A 12 11.35 25.06 47.17
C LEU A 12 11.55 23.60 46.79
N ALA A 13 10.73 22.66 47.30
CA ALA A 13 10.82 21.25 46.96
C ALA A 13 10.42 21.01 45.49
N VAL A 14 9.41 21.69 44.97
CA VAL A 14 9.00 21.60 43.57
C VAL A 14 10.05 22.18 42.62
N ALA A 15 10.67 23.31 43.00
CA ALA A 15 11.75 23.93 42.24
C ALA A 15 12.99 23.03 42.18
N ALA A 16 13.35 22.36 43.30
CA ALA A 16 14.45 21.40 43.32
C ALA A 16 14.21 20.17 42.45
N MET A 17 12.97 19.64 42.39
CA MET A 17 12.61 18.52 41.52
C MET A 17 12.64 18.90 40.03
N LEU A 18 12.19 20.12 39.68
CA LEU A 18 12.29 20.63 38.32
C LEU A 18 13.74 20.82 37.87
N PHE A 19 14.59 21.30 38.74
CA PHE A 19 16.02 21.49 38.45
C PHE A 19 16.76 20.15 38.28
N ALA A 20 16.42 19.12 39.05
CA ALA A 20 16.96 17.78 38.92
C ALA A 20 16.50 17.11 37.61
N ALA A 21 15.25 17.34 37.19
CA ALA A 21 14.73 16.82 35.91
C ALA A 21 15.41 17.48 34.70
N ILE A 22 15.74 18.76 34.75
CA ILE A 22 16.46 19.48 33.69
C ILE A 22 17.92 18.99 33.62
N LEU A 23 18.58 18.71 34.73
CA LEU A 23 19.93 18.15 34.77
C LEU A 23 19.98 16.71 34.21
N CYS A 24 18.98 15.87 34.46
CA CYS A 24 18.87 14.55 33.87
C CYS A 24 18.67 14.61 32.35
N LEU A 25 17.88 15.56 31.85
CA LEU A 25 17.68 15.75 30.39
C LEU A 25 18.94 16.26 29.68
N ALA A 26 19.75 17.09 30.35
CA ALA A 26 21.03 17.55 29.80
C ALA A 26 22.10 16.44 29.77
N ALA A 27 22.11 15.53 30.76
CA ALA A 27 23.04 14.40 30.78
C ALA A 27 22.73 13.31 29.76
N CYS A 28 21.49 13.21 29.29
CA CYS A 28 21.10 12.27 28.18
C CYS A 28 21.37 12.81 26.79
N ALA A 29 21.79 14.06 26.64
CA ALA A 29 22.06 14.67 25.33
C ALA A 29 23.54 14.58 24.88
N GLU A 30 24.41 14.01 25.69
CA GLU A 30 25.87 14.03 25.46
C GLU A 30 26.48 12.65 25.18
N GLU A 31 25.67 11.66 24.77
CA GLU A 31 26.23 10.36 24.38
C GLU A 31 25.48 9.78 23.19
N GLN A 32 26.04 10.03 21.99
CA GLN A 32 26.17 9.08 20.87
C GLN A 32 26.55 9.83 19.58
N SER A 33 27.82 10.21 19.48
CA SER A 33 28.48 10.33 18.18
C SER A 33 28.99 8.94 17.79
N GLU A 34 28.26 8.22 16.98
CA GLU A 34 28.76 7.00 16.35
C GLU A 34 29.96 7.33 15.44
N PRO A 35 30.97 6.46 15.36
CA PRO A 35 32.13 6.68 14.49
C PRO A 35 31.65 6.62 13.02
N VAL A 36 31.97 7.66 12.28
CA VAL A 36 31.81 7.71 10.83
C VAL A 36 32.74 6.65 10.24
N ILE A 37 32.17 5.54 9.75
CA ILE A 37 32.88 4.57 8.95
C ILE A 37 33.06 5.19 7.56
N GLU A 38 34.28 5.65 7.26
CA GLU A 38 34.65 6.00 5.89
C GLU A 38 34.58 4.74 5.02
N ILE A 39 33.59 4.66 4.14
CA ILE A 39 33.51 3.65 3.09
C ILE A 39 34.49 4.10 2.00
N PRO A 40 35.52 3.29 1.67
CA PRO A 40 36.42 3.64 0.59
C PRO A 40 35.65 3.73 -0.74
N MET A 41 35.79 4.87 -1.43
CA MET A 41 35.25 5.06 -2.78
C MET A 41 35.86 4.00 -3.68
N LEU A 42 35.03 3.08 -4.16
CA LEU A 42 35.40 2.19 -5.26
C LEU A 42 35.58 3.04 -6.52
N THR A 43 36.80 3.08 -7.02
CA THR A 43 37.10 3.64 -8.34
C THR A 43 36.32 2.87 -9.40
N PRO A 44 35.67 3.56 -10.35
CA PRO A 44 34.97 2.88 -11.44
C PRO A 44 35.96 2.09 -12.28
N GLY A 45 35.74 0.79 -12.38
CA GLY A 45 36.48 -0.09 -13.28
C GLY A 45 36.17 0.25 -14.74
N PRO A 46 37.10 -0.11 -15.66
CA PRO A 46 36.98 0.24 -17.08
C PRO A 46 35.69 -0.38 -17.68
N THR A 47 34.97 0.43 -18.40
CA THR A 47 33.80 0.04 -19.20
C THR A 47 34.21 -1.04 -20.21
N PRO A 48 33.49 -2.17 -20.28
CA PRO A 48 33.77 -3.15 -21.33
C PRO A 48 33.36 -2.59 -22.69
N THR A 49 34.34 -2.39 -23.55
CA THR A 49 34.12 -2.04 -24.95
C THR A 49 33.70 -3.31 -25.70
N PHE A 50 32.47 -3.38 -26.14
CA PHE A 50 32.02 -4.41 -27.07
C PHE A 50 32.60 -4.08 -28.47
N VAL A 51 33.54 -4.87 -28.91
CA VAL A 51 34.03 -4.87 -30.31
C VAL A 51 33.10 -5.79 -31.11
N LEU A 52 32.34 -5.23 -32.02
CA LEU A 52 31.60 -5.99 -33.03
C LEU A 52 32.64 -6.48 -34.08
N GLU A 53 32.89 -7.77 -34.13
CA GLU A 53 33.60 -8.38 -35.28
C GLU A 53 32.63 -8.50 -36.48
N PRO A 54 33.08 -8.24 -37.70
CA PRO A 54 32.27 -8.36 -38.91
C PRO A 54 32.04 -9.82 -39.28
N ALA A 55 30.79 -10.14 -39.62
CA ALA A 55 30.35 -11.44 -40.08
C ALA A 55 31.06 -11.80 -41.41
N GLU A 56 31.77 -12.91 -41.44
CA GLU A 56 32.26 -13.54 -42.68
C GLU A 56 31.13 -14.17 -43.45
N THR A 57 31.04 -13.82 -44.74
CA THR A 57 30.21 -14.42 -45.74
C THR A 57 30.80 -15.75 -46.20
N GLY A 58 30.10 -16.82 -45.99
CA GLY A 58 30.43 -18.14 -46.54
C GLY A 58 29.19 -18.86 -47.08
N ASN A 59 29.22 -19.10 -48.40
CA ASN A 59 28.21 -19.71 -49.23
C ASN A 59 28.07 -21.22 -49.00
N ASP A 60 26.87 -21.70 -49.42
CA ASP A 60 26.55 -23.02 -49.96
C ASP A 60 26.32 -24.20 -48.98
N ALA A 61 25.08 -24.59 -48.85
CA ALA A 61 24.54 -25.88 -49.32
C ALA A 61 23.09 -26.11 -48.97
N VAL A 62 22.28 -26.16 -49.99
CA VAL A 62 20.85 -26.59 -49.97
C VAL A 62 20.79 -28.11 -49.74
N LEU A 63 20.04 -28.55 -48.74
CA LEU A 63 19.38 -29.85 -48.74
C LEU A 63 18.01 -29.75 -48.08
N PRO A 64 16.96 -30.23 -48.75
CA PRO A 64 15.60 -30.22 -48.21
C PRO A 64 15.32 -31.49 -47.41
N LEU A 65 14.92 -31.40 -46.18
CA LEU A 65 14.23 -32.48 -45.51
C LEU A 65 12.93 -31.95 -44.89
N GLN A 66 11.84 -32.12 -45.68
CA GLN A 66 10.51 -31.94 -45.19
C GLN A 66 10.14 -33.15 -44.32
N THR A 67 9.99 -32.94 -43.01
CA THR A 67 9.15 -33.81 -42.20
C THR A 67 7.83 -33.09 -41.96
N PRO A 68 6.67 -33.74 -42.10
CA PRO A 68 5.40 -33.08 -41.84
C PRO A 68 5.26 -32.79 -40.36
N VAL A 69 5.11 -31.51 -40.02
CA VAL A 69 4.65 -31.05 -38.71
C VAL A 69 3.20 -31.54 -38.57
N PRO A 70 2.87 -32.26 -37.46
CA PRO A 70 1.47 -32.54 -37.16
C PRO A 70 0.73 -31.20 -37.03
N SER A 71 -0.36 -31.05 -37.74
CA SER A 71 -1.28 -29.93 -37.58
C SER A 71 -1.76 -29.91 -36.14
N GLU A 72 -1.29 -28.95 -35.37
CA GLU A 72 -1.92 -28.62 -34.09
C GLU A 72 -3.33 -28.12 -34.37
N GLU A 73 -4.30 -28.92 -33.93
CA GLU A 73 -5.68 -28.47 -33.88
C GLU A 73 -5.73 -27.20 -32.99
N PRO A 74 -6.50 -26.15 -33.36
CA PRO A 74 -6.63 -24.99 -32.53
C PRO A 74 -7.23 -25.43 -31.20
N ILE A 75 -6.52 -25.17 -30.10
CA ILE A 75 -7.07 -25.31 -28.74
C ILE A 75 -8.17 -24.24 -28.59
N THR A 76 -9.36 -24.60 -29.08
CA THR A 76 -10.60 -23.90 -28.82
C THR A 76 -11.00 -24.21 -27.37
N GLY A 77 -10.79 -23.28 -26.46
CA GLY A 77 -11.34 -23.45 -25.12
C GLY A 77 -10.65 -22.72 -23.97
N ILE A 78 -9.84 -21.68 -24.22
CA ILE A 78 -9.57 -20.70 -23.17
C ILE A 78 -10.45 -19.50 -23.48
N GLN A 79 -11.70 -19.57 -23.03
CA GLN A 79 -12.48 -18.35 -22.82
C GLN A 79 -11.72 -17.52 -21.78
N PRO A 80 -11.53 -16.19 -21.97
CA PRO A 80 -11.12 -15.34 -20.88
C PRO A 80 -12.16 -15.57 -19.77
N SER A 81 -11.70 -16.04 -18.61
CA SER A 81 -12.56 -16.19 -17.43
C SER A 81 -13.13 -14.80 -17.14
N GLY A 82 -14.36 -14.57 -17.58
CA GLY A 82 -15.08 -13.36 -17.21
C GLY A 82 -15.05 -13.24 -15.70
N THR A 83 -14.78 -12.06 -15.18
CA THR A 83 -14.92 -11.76 -13.75
C THR A 83 -16.26 -12.33 -13.30
N PRO A 84 -16.31 -13.15 -12.24
CA PRO A 84 -17.57 -13.73 -11.78
C PRO A 84 -18.58 -12.58 -11.54
N ASP A 85 -19.83 -12.78 -11.98
CA ASP A 85 -20.89 -11.83 -11.67
C ASP A 85 -21.17 -11.90 -10.15
N ILE A 86 -20.73 -10.88 -9.44
CA ILE A 86 -20.90 -10.71 -8.00
C ILE A 86 -22.02 -9.70 -7.66
N SER A 87 -22.84 -9.32 -8.66
CA SER A 87 -23.99 -8.44 -8.44
C SER A 87 -24.99 -9.12 -7.50
N GLY A 88 -25.43 -8.38 -6.46
CA GLY A 88 -26.33 -8.92 -5.44
C GLY A 88 -25.66 -9.63 -4.27
N GLU A 89 -24.38 -9.91 -4.33
CA GLU A 89 -23.61 -10.45 -3.21
C GLU A 89 -23.37 -9.38 -2.11
N LYS A 90 -23.08 -9.83 -0.89
CA LYS A 90 -22.61 -8.94 0.19
C LYS A 90 -21.12 -8.71 0.03
N LEU A 91 -20.72 -7.48 -0.25
CA LEU A 91 -19.34 -7.12 -0.58
C LEU A 91 -18.70 -6.28 0.50
N ILE A 92 -17.44 -6.57 0.84
CA ILE A 92 -16.59 -5.74 1.70
C ILE A 92 -15.26 -5.51 0.99
N ALA A 93 -14.76 -4.27 1.02
CA ALA A 93 -13.40 -3.95 0.59
C ALA A 93 -12.48 -3.80 1.80
N LEU A 94 -11.55 -4.75 1.96
CA LEU A 94 -10.43 -4.61 2.88
C LEU A 94 -9.35 -3.78 2.20
N THR A 95 -8.90 -2.70 2.84
CA THR A 95 -7.94 -1.78 2.26
C THR A 95 -6.78 -1.50 3.18
N PHE A 96 -5.58 -1.33 2.61
CA PHE A 96 -4.34 -1.15 3.34
C PHE A 96 -3.60 0.08 2.84
N ASP A 97 -3.21 0.97 3.75
CA ASP A 97 -2.50 2.21 3.46
C ASP A 97 -1.01 2.11 3.86
N ASP A 98 -0.20 3.00 3.30
CA ASP A 98 1.20 3.27 3.61
C ASP A 98 2.24 2.24 3.12
N GLY A 99 1.83 1.06 2.68
CA GLY A 99 2.73 0.05 2.14
C GLY A 99 3.19 0.29 0.68
N PRO A 100 3.80 -0.73 0.07
CA PRO A 100 4.11 -2.03 0.66
C PRO A 100 5.23 -1.98 1.69
N TYR A 101 5.18 -2.83 2.69
CA TYR A 101 6.22 -2.99 3.69
C TYR A 101 6.71 -4.44 3.75
N GLY A 102 7.51 -4.82 2.75
CA GLY A 102 8.26 -6.06 2.64
C GLY A 102 7.56 -7.30 3.23
N GLU A 103 8.01 -7.73 4.39
CA GLU A 103 7.54 -8.94 5.05
C GLU A 103 6.06 -8.87 5.48
N VAL A 104 5.62 -7.73 6.00
CA VAL A 104 4.25 -7.56 6.49
C VAL A 104 3.23 -7.65 5.37
N THR A 105 3.47 -6.90 4.27
CA THR A 105 2.60 -6.94 3.10
C THR A 105 2.58 -8.35 2.48
N ASN A 106 3.75 -9.01 2.39
CA ASN A 106 3.79 -10.38 1.88
C ASN A 106 3.00 -11.37 2.74
N ARG A 107 3.00 -11.23 4.05
CA ARG A 107 2.19 -12.06 4.96
C ARG A 107 0.68 -11.85 4.73
N ILE A 108 0.25 -10.64 4.42
CA ILE A 108 -1.14 -10.37 4.01
C ILE A 108 -1.42 -11.05 2.66
N LEU A 109 -0.49 -10.96 1.70
CA LEU A 109 -0.62 -11.62 0.40
C LEU A 109 -0.64 -13.15 0.51
N ASP A 110 0.04 -13.74 1.49
CA ASP A 110 -0.05 -15.18 1.79
C ASP A 110 -1.49 -15.58 2.16
N VAL A 111 -2.19 -14.73 2.91
CA VAL A 111 -3.63 -14.97 3.22
C VAL A 111 -4.47 -14.85 1.96
N VAL A 112 -4.28 -13.80 1.14
CA VAL A 112 -5.02 -13.64 -0.13
C VAL A 112 -4.81 -14.86 -1.03
N GLU A 113 -3.58 -15.32 -1.16
CA GLU A 113 -3.22 -16.50 -1.96
C GLU A 113 -3.87 -17.80 -1.43
N ALA A 114 -3.93 -17.97 -0.11
CA ALA A 114 -4.58 -19.13 0.52
C ALA A 114 -6.09 -19.20 0.23
N TYR A 115 -6.73 -18.08 -0.04
CA TYR A 115 -8.16 -17.99 -0.38
C TYR A 115 -8.42 -17.64 -1.86
N ARG A 116 -7.43 -17.85 -2.73
CA ARG A 116 -7.53 -17.58 -4.19
C ARG A 116 -8.73 -18.26 -4.83
N ASP A 117 -9.03 -19.50 -4.45
CA ASP A 117 -10.16 -20.26 -4.99
C ASP A 117 -11.53 -19.67 -4.61
N GLN A 118 -11.56 -18.77 -3.63
CA GLN A 118 -12.75 -18.01 -3.23
C GLN A 118 -12.79 -16.60 -3.80
N ASN A 119 -11.83 -16.26 -4.68
CA ASN A 119 -11.66 -14.95 -5.31
C ASN A 119 -11.55 -13.82 -4.27
N VAL A 120 -10.72 -14.02 -3.26
CA VAL A 120 -10.42 -12.97 -2.28
C VAL A 120 -9.45 -11.97 -2.87
N HIS A 121 -9.90 -10.72 -3.00
CA HIS A 121 -9.09 -9.60 -3.45
C HIS A 121 -9.14 -8.47 -2.43
N VAL A 122 -8.08 -7.68 -2.36
CA VAL A 122 -7.96 -6.51 -1.48
C VAL A 122 -7.39 -5.31 -2.25
N THR A 123 -7.47 -4.11 -1.68
CA THR A 123 -6.88 -2.92 -2.29
C THR A 123 -5.76 -2.37 -1.42
N PHE A 124 -4.59 -2.17 -2.03
CA PHE A 124 -3.45 -1.50 -1.40
C PHE A 124 -3.36 -0.06 -1.91
N PHE A 125 -3.52 0.92 -1.02
CA PHE A 125 -3.20 2.32 -1.30
C PHE A 125 -1.72 2.54 -1.00
N ALA A 126 -0.90 2.37 -2.03
CA ALA A 126 0.53 2.30 -1.90
C ALA A 126 1.20 3.68 -1.96
N LEU A 127 2.22 3.91 -1.12
CA LEU A 127 3.12 5.05 -1.23
C LEU A 127 4.15 4.83 -2.34
N GLY A 128 4.35 5.79 -3.23
CA GLY A 128 5.35 5.70 -4.29
C GLY A 128 6.74 5.39 -3.74
N SER A 129 7.14 6.02 -2.64
CA SER A 129 8.42 5.77 -1.96
C SER A 129 8.59 4.35 -1.40
N GLN A 130 7.51 3.61 -1.18
CA GLN A 130 7.56 2.20 -0.78
C GLN A 130 7.47 1.27 -1.99
N VAL A 131 6.71 1.64 -3.01
CA VAL A 131 6.64 0.93 -4.29
C VAL A 131 8.04 0.80 -4.91
N ASP A 132 8.84 1.87 -4.89
CA ASP A 132 10.23 1.88 -5.35
C ASP A 132 11.12 0.86 -4.58
N LYS A 133 10.91 0.74 -3.27
CA LYS A 133 11.69 -0.18 -2.43
C LYS A 133 11.28 -1.64 -2.56
N PHE A 134 10.00 -1.90 -2.82
CA PHE A 134 9.43 -3.25 -2.80
C PHE A 134 8.66 -3.61 -4.09
N PRO A 135 9.26 -3.42 -5.30
CA PRO A 135 8.56 -3.63 -6.57
C PRO A 135 8.06 -5.07 -6.76
N LYS A 136 8.78 -6.08 -6.23
CA LYS A 136 8.37 -7.48 -6.31
C LYS A 136 7.09 -7.77 -5.51
N THR A 137 6.91 -7.10 -4.37
CA THR A 137 5.70 -7.24 -3.55
C THR A 137 4.50 -6.62 -4.26
N VAL A 138 4.69 -5.49 -4.94
CA VAL A 138 3.65 -4.84 -5.78
C VAL A 138 3.23 -5.76 -6.93
N LEU A 139 4.19 -6.34 -7.65
CA LEU A 139 3.90 -7.32 -8.73
C LEU A 139 3.13 -8.52 -8.20
N ARG A 140 3.55 -9.12 -7.09
CA ARG A 140 2.86 -10.25 -6.46
C ARG A 140 1.42 -9.89 -6.11
N ALA A 141 1.19 -8.70 -5.53
CA ALA A 141 -0.15 -8.24 -5.19
C ALA A 141 -1.04 -8.17 -6.45
N LYS A 142 -0.53 -7.60 -7.54
CA LYS A 142 -1.23 -7.57 -8.82
C LYS A 142 -1.52 -8.97 -9.38
N GLU A 143 -0.55 -9.88 -9.36
CA GLU A 143 -0.69 -11.26 -9.85
C GLU A 143 -1.74 -12.05 -9.06
N LEU A 144 -1.98 -11.68 -7.81
CA LEU A 144 -3.03 -12.22 -6.95
C LEU A 144 -4.39 -11.55 -7.14
N GLY A 145 -4.54 -10.63 -8.10
CA GLY A 145 -5.80 -9.94 -8.37
C GLY A 145 -6.08 -8.75 -7.44
N CYS A 146 -5.13 -8.37 -6.58
CA CYS A 146 -5.29 -7.19 -5.73
C CYS A 146 -5.21 -5.90 -6.55
N GLU A 147 -5.95 -4.88 -6.12
CA GLU A 147 -5.88 -3.55 -6.69
C GLU A 147 -4.74 -2.75 -6.05
N ILE A 148 -3.87 -2.17 -6.88
CA ILE A 148 -2.85 -1.21 -6.43
C ILE A 148 -3.38 0.19 -6.72
N ALA A 149 -3.72 0.89 -5.67
CA ALA A 149 -4.21 2.27 -5.69
C ALA A 149 -3.13 3.23 -5.15
N ASN A 150 -3.35 4.52 -5.31
CA ASN A 150 -2.36 5.55 -5.03
C ASN A 150 -2.58 6.20 -3.67
N HIS A 151 -1.52 6.28 -2.83
CA HIS A 151 -1.52 6.97 -1.55
C HIS A 151 -0.54 8.15 -1.51
N THR A 152 -0.25 8.77 -2.66
CA THR A 152 0.80 9.77 -2.88
C THR A 152 2.21 9.19 -2.84
N TYR A 153 3.22 10.01 -3.10
CA TYR A 153 4.61 9.54 -3.14
C TYR A 153 5.20 9.33 -1.75
N ASP A 154 5.08 10.32 -0.83
CA ASP A 154 5.72 10.31 0.49
C ASP A 154 4.79 10.72 1.65
N HIS A 155 3.48 10.49 1.49
CA HIS A 155 2.44 10.69 2.52
C HIS A 155 2.25 12.15 2.97
N LYS A 156 2.51 13.14 2.10
CA LYS A 156 2.27 14.54 2.43
C LYS A 156 0.77 14.86 2.50
N ASN A 157 0.40 15.70 3.46
CA ASN A 157 -0.96 16.21 3.54
C ASN A 157 -1.23 17.17 2.37
N LEU A 158 -2.01 16.73 1.39
CA LEU A 158 -2.28 17.46 0.15
C LEU A 158 -2.91 18.84 0.37
N THR A 159 -3.65 19.04 1.48
CA THR A 159 -4.27 20.33 1.80
C THR A 159 -3.28 21.38 2.32
N LYS A 160 -2.01 21.01 2.53
CA LYS A 160 -0.97 21.86 3.14
C LYS A 160 0.23 22.11 2.24
N ILE A 161 0.19 21.67 0.99
CA ILE A 161 1.25 21.81 0.01
C ILE A 161 0.78 22.58 -1.22
N PRO A 162 1.69 23.22 -1.97
CA PRO A 162 1.36 23.91 -3.22
C PRO A 162 0.78 22.95 -4.27
N THR A 163 -0.06 23.48 -5.16
CA THR A 163 -0.71 22.72 -6.25
C THR A 163 0.29 21.90 -7.08
N GLN A 164 1.43 22.48 -7.45
CA GLN A 164 2.43 21.78 -8.26
C GLN A 164 3.03 20.58 -7.50
N GLU A 165 3.28 20.73 -6.22
CA GLU A 165 3.77 19.64 -5.38
C GLU A 165 2.68 18.58 -5.18
N MET A 166 1.42 18.98 -5.07
CA MET A 166 0.29 18.03 -4.99
C MET A 166 0.20 17.16 -6.26
N ILE A 167 0.39 17.78 -7.45
CA ILE A 167 0.43 17.04 -8.71
C ILE A 167 1.59 16.04 -8.69
N SER A 168 2.82 16.46 -8.36
CA SER A 168 3.97 15.55 -8.28
C SER A 168 3.74 14.41 -7.28
N GLN A 169 3.18 14.69 -6.11
CA GLN A 169 2.87 13.67 -5.11
C GLN A 169 1.96 12.56 -5.64
N VAL A 170 1.02 12.90 -6.49
CA VAL A 170 0.06 11.94 -7.05
C VAL A 170 0.61 11.28 -8.31
N GLU A 171 1.12 12.08 -9.25
CA GLU A 171 1.50 11.55 -10.56
C GLU A 171 2.81 10.75 -10.50
N ASP A 172 3.83 11.17 -9.72
CA ASP A 172 5.10 10.42 -9.57
C ASP A 172 4.84 9.03 -8.96
N ALA A 173 3.91 8.93 -7.99
CA ALA A 173 3.50 7.64 -7.44
C ALA A 173 2.74 6.79 -8.46
N ALA A 174 1.85 7.40 -9.25
CA ALA A 174 1.09 6.71 -10.28
C ALA A 174 2.00 6.19 -11.40
N ASP A 175 2.94 7.01 -11.88
CA ASP A 175 3.92 6.63 -12.91
C ASP A 175 4.76 5.42 -12.46
N LEU A 176 5.19 5.41 -11.20
CA LEU A 176 6.00 4.32 -10.66
C LEU A 176 5.21 3.01 -10.55
N VAL A 177 3.96 3.05 -10.09
CA VAL A 177 3.09 1.88 -10.08
C VAL A 177 2.84 1.37 -11.50
N GLU A 178 2.56 2.25 -12.46
CA GLU A 178 2.36 1.90 -13.86
C GLU A 178 3.62 1.27 -14.47
N GLN A 179 4.79 1.83 -14.19
CA GLN A 179 6.08 1.28 -14.64
C GLN A 179 6.30 -0.16 -14.16
N ILE A 180 5.91 -0.48 -12.92
CA ILE A 180 6.13 -1.80 -12.33
C ILE A 180 5.04 -2.78 -12.74
N THR A 181 3.77 -2.35 -12.74
CA THR A 181 2.63 -3.25 -12.92
C THR A 181 2.09 -3.29 -14.36
N GLY A 182 2.47 -2.31 -15.20
CA GLY A 182 1.88 -2.10 -16.51
C GLY A 182 0.47 -1.48 -16.46
N GLU A 183 -0.04 -1.12 -15.26
CA GLU A 183 -1.36 -0.52 -15.08
C GLU A 183 -1.26 0.72 -14.18
N ARG A 184 -1.85 1.82 -14.65
CA ARG A 184 -1.93 3.04 -13.86
C ARG A 184 -3.01 2.92 -12.78
N PRO A 185 -2.74 3.34 -11.53
CA PRO A 185 -3.75 3.38 -10.49
C PRO A 185 -4.97 4.19 -10.92
N LYS A 186 -6.16 3.69 -10.60
CA LYS A 186 -7.43 4.36 -10.94
C LYS A 186 -7.99 5.18 -9.79
N LEU A 187 -7.52 4.94 -8.58
CA LEU A 187 -8.02 5.50 -7.33
C LEU A 187 -6.91 6.19 -6.56
N VAL A 188 -7.26 7.25 -5.83
CA VAL A 188 -6.36 7.94 -4.89
C VAL A 188 -7.01 7.95 -3.50
N ARG A 189 -6.25 7.61 -2.48
CA ARG A 189 -6.61 7.93 -1.10
C ARG A 189 -5.69 9.04 -0.60
N PRO A 190 -6.23 10.23 -0.31
CA PRO A 190 -5.39 11.31 0.21
C PRO A 190 -4.91 10.97 1.63
N PRO A 191 -3.64 11.21 1.97
CA PRO A 191 -3.11 11.04 3.32
C PRO A 191 -3.99 11.71 4.38
N TYR A 192 -4.21 11.01 5.51
CA TYR A 192 -5.09 11.46 6.60
C TYR A 192 -6.58 11.61 6.20
N GLY A 193 -6.99 11.18 5.02
CA GLY A 193 -8.30 11.49 4.44
C GLY A 193 -8.52 12.99 4.21
N ALA A 194 -7.44 13.79 4.21
CA ALA A 194 -7.50 15.25 4.13
C ALA A 194 -7.81 15.71 2.70
N LYS A 195 -8.85 16.53 2.58
CA LYS A 195 -9.30 17.08 1.31
C LYS A 195 -9.96 18.45 1.49
N ASN A 196 -9.86 19.26 0.47
CA ASN A 196 -10.50 20.56 0.33
C ASN A 196 -10.78 20.79 -1.16
N ASP A 197 -11.30 21.98 -1.52
CA ASP A 197 -11.65 22.31 -2.91
C ASP A 197 -10.43 22.25 -3.84
N ASP A 198 -9.25 22.65 -3.37
CA ASP A 198 -8.02 22.59 -4.15
C ASP A 198 -7.62 21.14 -4.46
N VAL A 199 -7.76 20.21 -3.50
CA VAL A 199 -7.51 18.78 -3.72
C VAL A 199 -8.49 18.22 -4.75
N TYR A 200 -9.79 18.52 -4.63
CA TYR A 200 -10.77 18.08 -5.60
C TYR A 200 -10.54 18.67 -7.01
N ALA A 201 -10.08 19.91 -7.09
CA ALA A 201 -9.79 20.56 -8.37
C ALA A 201 -8.51 20.04 -9.03
N THR A 202 -7.52 19.64 -8.23
CA THR A 202 -6.17 19.27 -8.69
C THR A 202 -6.03 17.76 -8.96
N VAL A 203 -6.48 16.92 -8.03
CA VAL A 203 -6.36 15.46 -8.12
C VAL A 203 -7.37 14.92 -9.12
N LYS A 204 -6.87 14.43 -10.27
CA LYS A 204 -7.71 13.96 -11.39
C LYS A 204 -8.09 12.47 -11.25
N TYR A 205 -8.43 12.06 -10.03
CA TYR A 205 -8.84 10.71 -9.66
C TYR A 205 -10.05 10.75 -8.73
N PRO A 206 -10.87 9.67 -8.67
CA PRO A 206 -11.82 9.48 -7.57
C PRO A 206 -11.07 9.35 -6.24
N LEU A 207 -11.55 10.05 -5.21
CA LEU A 207 -10.94 9.98 -3.88
C LEU A 207 -11.64 8.92 -3.03
N ILE A 208 -10.90 7.92 -2.58
CA ILE A 208 -11.43 6.84 -1.75
C ILE A 208 -11.04 7.06 -0.30
N LEU A 209 -12.03 7.11 0.56
CA LEU A 209 -11.89 7.16 2.00
C LEU A 209 -12.35 5.82 2.59
N TRP A 210 -12.77 5.82 3.85
CA TRP A 210 -13.26 4.66 4.57
C TRP A 210 -14.43 5.03 5.46
N ASN A 211 -15.20 4.06 5.85
CA ASN A 211 -16.23 4.21 6.86
C ASN A 211 -15.99 3.32 8.10
N ILE A 212 -15.14 2.31 7.98
CA ILE A 212 -14.63 1.51 9.11
C ILE A 212 -13.14 1.81 9.28
N ASP A 213 -12.78 2.46 10.40
CA ASP A 213 -11.39 2.66 10.81
C ASP A 213 -11.06 1.65 11.91
N THR A 214 -10.15 0.73 11.64
CA THR A 214 -9.76 -0.29 12.62
C THR A 214 -8.89 0.27 13.74
N LEU A 215 -8.35 1.47 13.55
CA LEU A 215 -7.38 2.12 14.45
C LEU A 215 -6.13 1.24 14.73
N ASP A 216 -5.77 0.32 13.83
CA ASP A 216 -4.61 -0.56 13.93
C ASP A 216 -3.31 0.23 14.09
N TRP A 217 -3.20 1.37 13.40
CA TRP A 217 -2.09 2.31 13.50
C TRP A 217 -1.88 2.86 14.92
N LYS A 218 -2.97 2.94 15.71
CA LYS A 218 -2.99 3.51 17.06
C LYS A 218 -2.92 2.45 18.14
N THR A 219 -3.78 1.44 18.07
CA THR A 219 -3.92 0.39 19.09
C THR A 219 -2.77 -0.59 19.06
N LYS A 220 -2.26 -0.92 17.86
CA LYS A 220 -1.25 -1.96 17.65
C LYS A 220 -1.66 -3.27 18.31
N ASP A 221 -2.94 -3.58 18.23
CA ASP A 221 -3.57 -4.73 18.86
C ASP A 221 -4.37 -5.52 17.84
N THR A 222 -3.99 -6.79 17.67
CA THR A 222 -4.58 -7.70 16.69
C THR A 222 -6.07 -7.92 16.94
N ASP A 223 -6.48 -8.18 18.19
CA ASP A 223 -7.86 -8.53 18.50
C ASP A 223 -8.80 -7.32 18.39
N SER A 224 -8.32 -6.13 18.74
CA SER A 224 -9.03 -4.87 18.50
C SER A 224 -9.25 -4.62 17.00
N THR A 225 -8.22 -4.86 16.18
CA THR A 225 -8.29 -4.73 14.73
C THR A 225 -9.30 -5.72 14.14
N VAL A 226 -9.26 -6.98 14.57
CA VAL A 226 -10.24 -8.01 14.18
C VAL A 226 -11.66 -7.58 14.55
N ALA A 227 -11.90 -7.19 15.80
CA ALA A 227 -13.23 -6.80 16.26
C ALA A 227 -13.80 -5.62 15.46
N SER A 228 -12.97 -4.64 15.13
CA SER A 228 -13.38 -3.48 14.32
C SER A 228 -13.72 -3.89 12.89
N ALA A 229 -12.88 -4.70 12.25
CA ALA A 229 -13.09 -5.13 10.87
C ALA A 229 -14.33 -6.04 10.72
N LEU A 230 -14.59 -6.92 11.68
CA LEU A 230 -15.77 -7.79 11.70
C LEU A 230 -17.09 -7.03 11.94
N GLY A 231 -17.03 -5.77 12.35
CA GLY A 231 -18.17 -4.87 12.40
C GLY A 231 -18.59 -4.29 11.04
N ALA A 232 -17.82 -4.57 9.98
CA ALA A 232 -18.15 -4.11 8.65
C ALA A 232 -19.36 -4.84 8.06
N GLY A 233 -20.11 -4.13 7.22
CA GLY A 233 -21.25 -4.65 6.51
C GLY A 233 -21.14 -4.47 4.99
N ASP A 234 -22.18 -4.88 4.28
CA ASP A 234 -22.22 -4.78 2.82
C ASP A 234 -21.96 -3.36 2.31
N GLY A 235 -21.01 -3.24 1.39
CA GLY A 235 -20.58 -1.98 0.77
C GLY A 235 -19.56 -1.19 1.59
N ASP A 236 -19.11 -1.69 2.74
CA ASP A 236 -18.18 -0.97 3.59
C ASP A 236 -16.72 -1.08 3.11
N ILE A 237 -15.97 0.00 3.33
CA ILE A 237 -14.54 0.10 3.08
C ILE A 237 -13.83 0.14 4.44
N VAL A 238 -13.00 -0.87 4.69
CA VAL A 238 -12.25 -1.04 5.94
C VAL A 238 -10.84 -0.52 5.77
N LEU A 239 -10.42 0.42 6.62
CA LEU A 239 -9.05 0.94 6.67
C LEU A 239 -8.19 0.12 7.62
N MET A 240 -7.06 -0.32 7.11
CA MET A 240 -5.93 -0.90 7.83
C MET A 240 -4.62 -0.37 7.24
N HIS A 241 -3.48 -0.76 7.83
CA HIS A 241 -2.15 -0.36 7.35
C HIS A 241 -1.23 -1.58 7.30
N ASP A 242 -0.60 -1.84 6.16
CA ASP A 242 0.29 -3.00 5.98
C ASP A 242 1.74 -2.76 6.43
N LEU A 243 1.89 -1.99 7.50
CA LEU A 243 3.17 -1.64 8.12
C LEU A 243 3.50 -2.48 9.37
N ARG A 244 2.51 -3.20 9.93
CA ARG A 244 2.62 -3.76 11.26
C ARG A 244 2.30 -5.25 11.29
N PRO A 245 3.13 -6.06 12.00
CA PRO A 245 2.87 -7.50 12.16
C PRO A 245 1.50 -7.81 12.78
N GLU A 246 1.01 -6.93 13.66
CA GLU A 246 -0.29 -7.07 14.33
C GLU A 246 -1.45 -7.00 13.33
N THR A 247 -1.34 -6.13 12.31
CA THR A 247 -2.34 -6.03 11.24
C THR A 247 -2.32 -7.29 10.36
N ALA A 248 -1.15 -7.79 9.98
CA ALA A 248 -1.06 -9.04 9.23
C ALA A 248 -1.67 -10.21 10.02
N ALA A 249 -1.39 -10.32 11.33
CA ALA A 249 -2.00 -11.30 12.21
C ALA A 249 -3.53 -11.13 12.36
N ALA A 250 -4.03 -9.90 12.25
CA ALA A 250 -5.46 -9.65 12.23
C ALA A 250 -6.10 -10.14 10.93
N VAL A 251 -5.48 -9.90 9.79
CA VAL A 251 -5.98 -10.33 8.46
C VAL A 251 -6.11 -11.84 8.38
N GLU A 252 -5.20 -12.62 8.98
CA GLU A 252 -5.30 -14.08 9.09
C GLU A 252 -6.58 -14.55 9.80
N LYS A 253 -7.13 -13.72 10.69
CA LYS A 253 -8.38 -14.00 11.43
C LYS A 253 -9.61 -13.38 10.77
N ILE A 254 -9.45 -12.21 10.15
CA ILE A 254 -10.55 -11.42 9.53
C ILE A 254 -11.08 -12.14 8.30
N VAL A 255 -10.19 -12.54 7.38
CA VAL A 255 -10.57 -13.10 6.08
C VAL A 255 -11.47 -14.32 6.23
N PRO A 256 -11.08 -15.39 6.95
CA PRO A 256 -11.93 -16.57 7.09
C PRO A 256 -13.28 -16.24 7.75
N GLN A 257 -13.30 -15.39 8.76
CA GLN A 257 -14.54 -15.07 9.48
C GLN A 257 -15.53 -14.26 8.63
N LEU A 258 -15.06 -13.33 7.81
CA LEU A 258 -15.94 -12.58 6.89
C LEU A 258 -16.48 -13.50 5.79
N LEU A 259 -15.67 -14.44 5.28
CA LEU A 259 -16.11 -15.44 4.31
C LEU A 259 -17.17 -16.39 4.92
N GLU A 260 -16.99 -16.84 6.16
CA GLU A 260 -17.98 -17.65 6.91
C GLU A 260 -19.29 -16.90 7.14
N GLN A 261 -19.26 -15.57 7.29
CA GLN A 261 -20.44 -14.71 7.39
C GLN A 261 -21.12 -14.47 6.03
N GLY A 262 -20.58 -15.04 4.96
CA GLY A 262 -21.13 -14.97 3.60
C GLY A 262 -20.79 -13.66 2.85
N TYR A 263 -19.77 -12.94 3.27
CA TYR A 263 -19.24 -11.81 2.50
C TYR A 263 -18.29 -12.27 1.40
N LYS A 264 -18.25 -11.52 0.29
CA LYS A 264 -17.18 -11.56 -0.70
C LYS A 264 -16.20 -10.42 -0.41
N LEU A 265 -14.93 -10.76 -0.40
CA LEU A 265 -13.85 -9.79 -0.20
C LEU A 265 -13.30 -9.40 -1.56
N VAL A 266 -13.50 -8.15 -1.93
CA VAL A 266 -13.26 -7.64 -3.28
C VAL A 266 -12.45 -6.34 -3.22
N THR A 267 -11.87 -5.95 -4.35
CA THR A 267 -11.24 -4.64 -4.47
C THR A 267 -12.27 -3.51 -4.38
N VAL A 268 -11.81 -2.29 -4.12
CA VAL A 268 -12.69 -1.12 -4.15
C VAL A 268 -13.34 -0.97 -5.51
N SER A 269 -12.56 -1.08 -6.60
CA SER A 269 -13.10 -0.96 -7.96
C SER A 269 -14.15 -2.02 -8.27
N GLU A 270 -13.89 -3.30 -7.96
CA GLU A 270 -14.84 -4.39 -8.14
C GLU A 270 -16.14 -4.16 -7.35
N MET A 271 -16.03 -3.68 -6.11
CA MET A 271 -17.20 -3.41 -5.26
C MET A 271 -18.09 -2.33 -5.85
N PHE A 272 -17.52 -1.22 -6.32
CA PHE A 272 -18.31 -0.13 -6.91
C PHE A 272 -18.92 -0.52 -8.24
N GLU A 273 -18.18 -1.26 -9.09
CA GLU A 273 -18.67 -1.79 -10.34
C GLU A 273 -19.85 -2.76 -10.12
N ALA A 274 -19.72 -3.74 -9.22
CA ALA A 274 -20.77 -4.71 -8.90
C ALA A 274 -22.05 -4.06 -8.36
N LYS A 275 -21.92 -2.90 -7.70
CA LYS A 275 -23.06 -2.11 -7.19
C LYS A 275 -23.56 -1.08 -8.20
N GLY A 276 -23.02 -1.02 -9.42
CA GLY A 276 -23.43 -0.07 -10.47
C GLY A 276 -23.15 1.38 -10.12
N ILE A 277 -22.15 1.65 -9.27
CA ILE A 277 -21.79 3.00 -8.82
C ILE A 277 -20.55 3.46 -9.59
N GLU A 278 -20.71 4.49 -10.41
CA GLU A 278 -19.60 5.08 -11.15
C GLU A 278 -18.72 5.95 -10.25
N LEU A 279 -17.42 5.63 -10.23
CA LEU A 279 -16.39 6.41 -9.56
C LEU A 279 -15.93 7.56 -10.45
N THR A 280 -16.13 8.80 -10.03
CA THR A 280 -15.84 10.00 -10.81
C THR A 280 -14.84 10.91 -10.14
N MET A 281 -13.99 11.58 -10.93
CA MET A 281 -13.06 12.62 -10.47
C MET A 281 -13.78 13.75 -9.73
N GLY A 282 -13.08 14.40 -8.80
CA GLY A 282 -13.64 15.52 -8.03
C GLY A 282 -14.67 15.12 -6.98
N LYS A 283 -14.83 13.81 -6.72
CA LYS A 283 -15.71 13.28 -5.67
C LYS A 283 -14.93 12.38 -4.71
N SER A 284 -15.47 12.21 -3.50
CA SER A 284 -14.93 11.27 -2.53
C SER A 284 -15.99 10.26 -2.10
N TYR A 285 -15.55 9.03 -1.88
CA TYR A 285 -16.38 7.89 -1.55
C TYR A 285 -15.90 7.25 -0.26
N ARG A 286 -16.82 6.88 0.64
CA ARG A 286 -16.52 6.24 1.92
C ARG A 286 -17.04 4.81 2.00
N LYS A 287 -18.02 4.50 1.18
CA LYS A 287 -18.67 3.19 1.08
C LYS A 287 -19.48 3.11 -0.22
N ALA A 288 -19.76 1.92 -0.69
CA ALA A 288 -20.55 1.65 -1.88
C ALA A 288 -22.04 1.39 -1.53
N LYS A 289 -22.77 2.49 -1.28
CA LYS A 289 -24.24 2.48 -1.02
C LYS A 289 -24.92 3.65 -1.68
#